data_9a343716675bf7477044a1c8f97cca0a
#
_entry.id   9a343716675bf7477044a1c8f97cca0a
#
_cell.length_a   1.000
_cell.length_b   1.000
_cell.length_c   1.000
_cell.angle_alpha   90.00
_cell.angle_beta   90.00
_cell.angle_gamma   90.00
#
_symmetry.space_group_name_H-M   'P 1'
#
loop_
_entity.id
_entity.type
_entity.pdbx_description
1 polymer ?
#
loop_
_entity_poly.entity_id
_entity_poly.type
_entity_poly.pdbx_seq_one_letter_code
_entity_poly.pdbx_strand_id
1 'polypeptide(L)'
;MALAVAMGIGRFAFTPLLPMMLHDGVIDLPSASWLASANYLGYLAGALLCTFQPWIWARVPRLPPVDGPWMVRAGLVATGLLTLGMALPWPAAWPLLRFAAGVASALVFVYVSGWVLSQMARLQAPAMGGVMYTGPGAGIVVSGLFASAMVQWHWHAVDAWLVFGGLAFVLSALVWPTFGRGETPRPAAASGGGAALASEAHGAVEVGFLCVAYGIAGFGYIVTATFLPVIARAALPGSPWLDLFWPIFGFGVFCGALIASRLRVSGDLRLLLAGGYFIQAAGIAVGLWSPSLAGFAIGSLLLGLPFTAITFFAMQEVRRLRPALAASFMGLATAMYGIGQIVGPPLVALLLRHSDSPGAGFTRSLQVAMAALLAGALMYLWMLRAWPMRRVAVS
;
A
#
# COMPACT_ATOMS: atom_id res chain seq x y z
N MET A 1 -2.06 9.12 12.44
CA MET A 1 -3.12 9.95 11.82
C MET A 1 -2.76 10.43 10.42
N ALA A 2 -1.66 11.16 10.14
CA ALA A 2 -1.34 11.63 8.77
C ALA A 2 -1.33 10.50 7.71
N LEU A 3 -0.73 9.34 8.03
CA LEU A 3 -0.76 8.18 7.14
C LEU A 3 -2.17 7.55 7.02
N ALA A 4 -3.01 7.65 8.04
CA ALA A 4 -4.40 7.22 7.94
C ALA A 4 -5.20 8.10 6.97
N VAL A 5 -4.97 9.42 6.96
CA VAL A 5 -5.57 10.33 5.98
C VAL A 5 -5.08 10.02 4.57
N ALA A 6 -3.77 10.05 4.35
CA ALA A 6 -3.21 9.93 3.01
C ALA A 6 -3.44 8.54 2.39
N MET A 7 -3.28 7.48 3.18
CA MET A 7 -3.43 6.11 2.70
C MET A 7 -4.87 5.61 2.89
N GLY A 8 -5.47 5.79 4.07
CA GLY A 8 -6.82 5.31 4.34
C GLY A 8 -7.88 6.04 3.52
N ILE A 9 -7.83 7.38 3.46
CA ILE A 9 -8.80 8.17 2.69
C ILE A 9 -8.30 8.39 1.26
N GLY A 10 -7.15 9.05 1.09
CA GLY A 10 -6.67 9.46 -0.23
C GLY A 10 -6.47 8.30 -1.23
N ARG A 11 -6.01 7.16 -0.74
CA ARG A 11 -5.72 6.00 -1.58
C ARG A 11 -6.82 4.95 -1.55
N PHE A 12 -7.22 4.51 -0.35
CA PHE A 12 -8.02 3.32 -0.17
C PHE A 12 -9.53 3.55 0.02
N ALA A 13 -10.02 4.79 0.24
CA ALA A 13 -11.45 5.04 0.38
C ALA A 13 -12.25 4.70 -0.89
N PHE A 14 -11.62 4.70 -2.06
CA PHE A 14 -12.28 4.28 -3.31
C PHE A 14 -12.82 2.85 -3.23
N THR A 15 -12.10 1.92 -2.60
CA THR A 15 -12.50 0.52 -2.52
C THR A 15 -13.86 0.32 -1.83
N PRO A 16 -14.11 0.83 -0.60
CA PRO A 16 -15.42 0.67 0.04
C PRO A 16 -16.52 1.53 -0.60
N LEU A 17 -16.17 2.61 -1.32
CA LEU A 17 -17.14 3.44 -2.04
C LEU A 17 -17.50 2.89 -3.42
N LEU A 18 -16.67 2.02 -4.00
CA LEU A 18 -16.90 1.47 -5.33
C LEU A 18 -18.29 0.82 -5.49
N PRO A 19 -18.81 0.00 -4.55
CA PRO A 19 -20.15 -0.54 -4.66
C PRO A 19 -21.25 0.53 -4.71
N MET A 20 -21.09 1.65 -3.98
CA MET A 20 -22.04 2.76 -4.02
C MET A 20 -22.00 3.44 -5.40
N MET A 21 -20.80 3.69 -5.94
CA MET A 21 -20.66 4.28 -7.28
C MET A 21 -21.23 3.41 -8.39
N LEU A 22 -21.10 2.08 -8.26
CA LEU A 22 -21.70 1.11 -9.19
C LEU A 22 -23.22 1.09 -9.05
N HIS A 23 -23.76 1.14 -7.82
CA HIS A 23 -25.20 1.17 -7.54
C HIS A 23 -25.85 2.46 -8.07
N ASP A 24 -25.18 3.59 -7.91
CA ASP A 24 -25.64 4.89 -8.41
C ASP A 24 -25.51 5.00 -9.94
N GLY A 25 -24.90 4.02 -10.61
CA GLY A 25 -24.73 4.00 -12.07
C GLY A 25 -23.76 5.06 -12.61
N VAL A 26 -22.96 5.69 -11.72
CA VAL A 26 -22.01 6.75 -12.12
C VAL A 26 -20.72 6.20 -12.71
N ILE A 27 -20.46 4.89 -12.56
CA ILE A 27 -19.29 4.20 -13.07
C ILE A 27 -19.61 2.73 -13.35
N ASP A 28 -18.88 2.12 -14.29
CA ASP A 28 -18.85 0.67 -14.53
C ASP A 28 -17.57 0.01 -14.02
N LEU A 29 -17.51 -1.31 -13.97
CA LEU A 29 -16.35 -2.06 -13.49
C LEU A 29 -15.06 -1.81 -14.32
N PRO A 30 -15.11 -1.74 -15.65
CA PRO A 30 -13.94 -1.37 -16.44
C PRO A 30 -13.40 0.02 -16.11
N SER A 31 -14.25 1.03 -16.02
CA SER A 31 -13.85 2.40 -15.67
C SER A 31 -13.32 2.47 -14.23
N ALA A 32 -13.93 1.73 -13.29
CA ALA A 32 -13.44 1.59 -11.91
C ALA A 32 -12.01 1.02 -11.86
N SER A 33 -11.72 0.03 -12.70
CA SER A 33 -10.38 -0.55 -12.81
C SER A 33 -9.33 0.48 -13.25
N TRP A 34 -9.68 1.33 -14.22
CA TRP A 34 -8.79 2.41 -14.67
C TRP A 34 -8.63 3.50 -13.63
N LEU A 35 -9.68 3.87 -12.89
CA LEU A 35 -9.58 4.82 -11.78
C LEU A 35 -8.68 4.33 -10.65
N ALA A 36 -8.74 3.03 -10.32
CA ALA A 36 -7.84 2.43 -9.36
C ALA A 36 -6.38 2.48 -9.86
N SER A 37 -6.13 2.07 -11.11
CA SER A 37 -4.80 2.13 -11.71
C SER A 37 -4.25 3.53 -11.83
N ALA A 38 -5.07 4.52 -12.12
CA ALA A 38 -4.66 5.94 -12.15
C ALA A 38 -4.11 6.38 -10.79
N ASN A 39 -4.74 5.98 -9.68
CA ASN A 39 -4.23 6.28 -8.35
C ASN A 39 -2.90 5.56 -8.07
N TYR A 40 -2.75 4.30 -8.46
CA TYR A 40 -1.51 3.55 -8.28
C TYR A 40 -0.37 4.11 -9.12
N LEU A 41 -0.66 4.53 -10.36
CA LEU A 41 0.31 5.23 -11.22
C LEU A 41 0.73 6.57 -10.59
N GLY A 42 -0.23 7.34 -10.06
CA GLY A 42 0.06 8.57 -9.34
C GLY A 42 0.95 8.33 -8.13
N TYR A 43 0.66 7.28 -7.35
CA TYR A 43 1.48 6.91 -6.20
C TYR A 43 2.92 6.54 -6.61
N LEU A 44 3.08 5.75 -7.67
CA LEU A 44 4.39 5.43 -8.23
C LEU A 44 5.12 6.70 -8.69
N ALA A 45 4.46 7.58 -9.43
CA ALA A 45 5.04 8.84 -9.90
C ALA A 45 5.48 9.72 -8.72
N GLY A 46 4.65 9.86 -7.68
CA GLY A 46 4.98 10.59 -6.46
C GLY A 46 6.15 10.01 -5.70
N ALA A 47 6.19 8.68 -5.56
CA ALA A 47 7.30 7.99 -4.91
C ALA A 47 8.63 8.17 -5.68
N LEU A 48 8.60 8.06 -7.01
CA LEU A 48 9.76 8.32 -7.86
C LEU A 48 10.21 9.79 -7.78
N LEU A 49 9.25 10.73 -7.77
CA LEU A 49 9.56 12.15 -7.58
C LEU A 49 10.30 12.38 -6.25
N CYS A 50 9.85 11.80 -5.16
CA CYS A 50 10.55 11.87 -3.87
C CYS A 50 11.93 11.22 -3.92
N THR A 51 12.07 10.10 -4.61
CA THR A 51 13.35 9.37 -4.73
C THR A 51 14.38 10.16 -5.51
N PHE A 52 13.98 10.77 -6.62
CA PHE A 52 14.88 11.53 -7.49
C PHE A 52 15.00 13.01 -7.10
N GLN A 53 14.18 13.50 -6.17
CA GLN A 53 14.15 14.89 -5.74
C GLN A 53 15.55 15.42 -5.35
N PRO A 54 16.38 14.74 -4.54
CA PRO A 54 17.71 15.27 -4.20
C PRO A 54 18.62 15.44 -5.43
N TRP A 55 18.52 14.51 -6.39
CA TRP A 55 19.30 14.54 -7.64
C TRP A 55 18.82 15.67 -8.56
N ILE A 56 17.50 15.92 -8.67
CA ILE A 56 16.92 17.01 -9.45
C ILE A 56 17.36 18.36 -8.86
N TRP A 57 17.23 18.53 -7.55
CA TRP A 57 17.58 19.77 -6.84
C TRP A 57 19.06 20.10 -6.93
N ALA A 58 19.93 19.08 -6.91
CA ALA A 58 21.36 19.28 -7.10
C ALA A 58 21.70 19.83 -8.51
N ARG A 59 20.87 19.55 -9.51
CA ARG A 59 21.09 20.02 -10.90
C ARG A 59 20.39 21.34 -11.24
N VAL A 60 19.38 21.71 -10.47
CA VAL A 60 18.59 22.92 -10.69
C VAL A 60 18.64 23.80 -9.43
N PRO A 61 19.74 24.55 -9.22
CA PRO A 61 19.96 25.33 -7.99
C PRO A 61 18.91 26.42 -7.71
N ARG A 62 18.09 26.77 -8.72
CA ARG A 62 17.00 27.75 -8.59
C ARG A 62 15.75 27.21 -7.88
N LEU A 63 15.65 25.90 -7.67
CA LEU A 63 14.52 25.32 -6.97
C LEU A 63 14.60 25.66 -5.47
N PRO A 64 13.49 26.04 -4.83
CA PRO A 64 13.48 26.32 -3.41
C PRO A 64 13.79 25.05 -2.61
N PRO A 65 14.42 25.17 -1.43
CA PRO A 65 14.68 24.02 -0.58
C PRO A 65 13.36 23.35 -0.18
N VAL A 66 13.34 22.02 -0.19
CA VAL A 66 12.15 21.25 0.18
C VAL A 66 12.03 21.20 1.70
N ASP A 67 10.97 21.79 2.20
CA ASP A 67 10.58 21.69 3.61
C ASP A 67 9.67 20.47 3.80
N GLY A 68 10.15 19.44 4.52
CA GLY A 68 9.41 18.20 4.76
C GLY A 68 8.06 18.42 5.44
N PRO A 69 7.99 19.17 6.56
CA PRO A 69 6.73 19.56 7.19
C PRO A 69 5.74 20.24 6.25
N TRP A 70 6.21 21.16 5.41
CA TRP A 70 5.36 21.81 4.41
C TRP A 70 4.81 20.82 3.38
N MET A 71 5.65 19.90 2.89
CA MET A 71 5.23 18.86 1.94
C MET A 71 4.15 17.94 2.53
N VAL A 72 4.27 17.60 3.82
CA VAL A 72 3.21 16.83 4.52
C VAL A 72 1.91 17.62 4.56
N ARG A 73 1.95 18.88 4.98
CA ARG A 73 0.76 19.74 5.06
C ARG A 73 0.11 19.93 3.70
N ALA A 74 0.91 20.23 2.69
CA ALA A 74 0.42 20.39 1.30
C ALA A 74 -0.22 19.10 0.78
N GLY A 75 0.42 17.95 1.02
CA GLY A 75 -0.11 16.64 0.64
C GLY A 75 -1.41 16.27 1.38
N LEU A 76 -1.54 16.61 2.66
CA LEU A 76 -2.78 16.39 3.42
C LEU A 76 -3.92 17.29 2.92
N VAL A 77 -3.67 18.57 2.65
CA VAL A 77 -4.66 19.47 2.04
C VAL A 77 -5.06 18.97 0.66
N ALA A 78 -4.08 18.62 -0.18
CA ALA A 78 -4.34 18.05 -1.49
C ALA A 78 -5.20 16.79 -1.40
N THR A 79 -4.92 15.89 -0.44
CA THR A 79 -5.74 14.69 -0.21
C THR A 79 -7.19 15.06 0.04
N GLY A 80 -7.46 16.01 0.93
CA GLY A 80 -8.82 16.47 1.23
C GLY A 80 -9.52 17.07 0.00
N LEU A 81 -8.86 18.02 -0.70
CA LEU A 81 -9.40 18.67 -1.88
C LEU A 81 -9.68 17.68 -3.03
N LEU A 82 -8.75 16.77 -3.30
CA LEU A 82 -8.90 15.77 -4.37
C LEU A 82 -9.98 14.75 -4.05
N THR A 83 -10.16 14.42 -2.76
CA THR A 83 -11.26 13.56 -2.29
C THR A 83 -12.60 14.28 -2.48
N LEU A 84 -12.73 15.55 -2.10
CA LEU A 84 -13.93 16.35 -2.38
C LEU A 84 -14.18 16.49 -3.88
N GLY A 85 -13.13 16.61 -4.67
CA GLY A 85 -13.23 16.67 -6.13
C GLY A 85 -13.92 15.47 -6.76
N MET A 86 -13.82 14.29 -6.14
CA MET A 86 -14.52 13.09 -6.60
C MET A 86 -16.05 13.19 -6.48
N ALA A 87 -16.58 14.12 -5.67
CA ALA A 87 -18.00 14.40 -5.57
C ALA A 87 -18.54 15.26 -6.73
N LEU A 88 -17.66 15.86 -7.53
CA LEU A 88 -18.10 16.66 -8.67
C LEU A 88 -18.73 15.77 -9.76
N PRO A 89 -19.83 16.20 -10.37
CA PRO A 89 -20.50 15.47 -11.46
C PRO A 89 -19.73 15.60 -12.78
N TRP A 90 -18.44 15.31 -12.75
CA TRP A 90 -17.53 15.40 -13.88
C TRP A 90 -16.63 14.16 -14.00
N PRO A 91 -17.17 13.02 -14.47
CA PRO A 91 -16.45 11.75 -14.56
C PRO A 91 -15.15 11.82 -15.38
N ALA A 92 -15.09 12.70 -16.38
CA ALA A 92 -13.89 12.89 -17.20
C ALA A 92 -12.67 13.39 -16.40
N ALA A 93 -12.88 14.11 -15.28
CA ALA A 93 -11.80 14.58 -14.41
C ALA A 93 -11.34 13.53 -13.38
N TRP A 94 -12.16 12.53 -13.08
CA TRP A 94 -11.87 11.55 -12.01
C TRP A 94 -10.54 10.82 -12.18
N PRO A 95 -10.10 10.38 -13.38
CA PRO A 95 -8.78 9.75 -13.54
C PRO A 95 -7.65 10.68 -13.11
N LEU A 96 -7.72 11.97 -13.45
CA LEU A 96 -6.71 12.96 -13.06
C LEU A 96 -6.74 13.21 -11.53
N LEU A 97 -7.93 13.32 -10.94
CA LEU A 97 -8.09 13.47 -9.48
C LEU A 97 -7.53 12.26 -8.74
N ARG A 98 -7.80 11.05 -9.22
CA ARG A 98 -7.25 9.80 -8.66
C ARG A 98 -5.74 9.72 -8.81
N PHE A 99 -5.20 10.09 -9.95
CA PHE A 99 -3.75 10.19 -10.17
C PHE A 99 -3.11 11.18 -9.20
N ALA A 100 -3.64 12.40 -9.11
CA ALA A 100 -3.13 13.44 -8.21
C ALA A 100 -3.23 13.03 -6.74
N ALA A 101 -4.33 12.34 -6.33
CA ALA A 101 -4.48 11.78 -4.99
C ALA A 101 -3.42 10.71 -4.70
N GLY A 102 -3.06 9.90 -5.69
CA GLY A 102 -1.93 8.96 -5.60
C GLY A 102 -0.62 9.67 -5.33
N VAL A 103 -0.30 10.73 -6.10
CA VAL A 103 0.90 11.56 -5.90
C VAL A 103 0.91 12.16 -4.48
N ALA A 104 -0.19 12.78 -4.05
CA ALA A 104 -0.31 13.37 -2.72
C ALA A 104 -0.09 12.33 -1.61
N SER A 105 -0.67 11.13 -1.77
CA SER A 105 -0.49 10.01 -0.81
C SER A 105 0.96 9.57 -0.71
N ALA A 106 1.69 9.50 -1.83
CA ALA A 106 3.11 9.15 -1.85
C ALA A 106 3.96 10.22 -1.15
N LEU A 107 3.71 11.50 -1.43
CA LEU A 107 4.40 12.61 -0.78
C LEU A 107 4.22 12.54 0.74
N VAL A 108 2.98 12.45 1.22
CA VAL A 108 2.71 12.33 2.66
C VAL A 108 3.39 11.11 3.25
N PHE A 109 3.30 9.94 2.58
CA PHE A 109 3.91 8.72 3.08
C PHE A 109 5.43 8.85 3.25
N VAL A 110 6.13 9.36 2.24
CA VAL A 110 7.59 9.47 2.25
C VAL A 110 8.05 10.49 3.30
N TYR A 111 7.46 11.70 3.30
CA TYR A 111 7.91 12.77 4.21
C TYR A 111 7.51 12.51 5.66
N VAL A 112 6.32 11.94 5.93
CA VAL A 112 5.95 11.52 7.30
C VAL A 112 6.86 10.40 7.78
N SER A 113 7.17 9.42 6.94
CA SER A 113 8.07 8.32 7.30
C SER A 113 9.45 8.84 7.66
N GLY A 114 10.01 9.71 6.83
CA GLY A 114 11.31 10.34 7.10
C GLY A 114 11.31 11.17 8.39
N TRP A 115 10.25 11.95 8.61
CA TRP A 115 10.10 12.77 9.81
C TRP A 115 9.97 11.90 11.09
N VAL A 116 9.10 10.90 11.09
CA VAL A 116 8.92 10.00 12.25
C VAL A 116 10.22 9.27 12.58
N LEU A 117 10.88 8.70 11.58
CA LEU A 117 12.14 7.96 11.81
C LEU A 117 13.23 8.87 12.38
N SER A 118 13.33 10.13 11.92
CA SER A 118 14.29 11.09 12.45
C SER A 118 13.96 11.49 13.90
N GLN A 119 12.68 11.68 14.26
CA GLN A 119 12.27 11.97 15.62
C GLN A 119 12.52 10.77 16.55
N MET A 120 12.23 9.56 16.11
CA MET A 120 12.49 8.35 16.90
C MET A 120 13.98 8.10 17.13
N ALA A 121 14.82 8.44 16.15
CA ALA A 121 16.28 8.42 16.32
C ALA A 121 16.75 9.43 17.36
N ARG A 122 16.22 10.67 17.36
CA ARG A 122 16.53 11.70 18.36
C ARG A 122 16.10 11.28 19.78
N LEU A 123 14.95 10.59 19.90
CA LEU A 123 14.42 10.08 21.17
C LEU A 123 15.08 8.76 21.61
N GLN A 124 16.09 8.27 20.88
CA GLN A 124 16.76 6.98 21.11
C GLN A 124 15.79 5.78 21.16
N ALA A 125 14.65 5.88 20.45
CA ALA A 125 13.61 4.85 20.39
C ALA A 125 13.34 4.39 18.95
N PRO A 126 14.36 3.95 18.16
CA PRO A 126 14.21 3.62 16.74
C PRO A 126 13.21 2.48 16.49
N ALA A 127 13.06 1.57 17.46
CA ALA A 127 12.10 0.46 17.38
C ALA A 127 10.64 0.94 17.30
N MET A 128 10.32 2.11 17.84
CA MET A 128 8.96 2.68 17.78
C MET A 128 8.62 3.26 16.39
N GLY A 129 9.60 3.49 15.53
CA GLY A 129 9.37 4.00 14.18
C GLY A 129 8.44 3.11 13.34
N GLY A 130 8.44 1.79 13.59
CA GLY A 130 7.55 0.84 12.92
C GLY A 130 6.06 1.03 13.22
N VAL A 131 5.72 1.61 14.38
CA VAL A 131 4.32 1.84 14.80
C VAL A 131 3.59 2.78 13.84
N MET A 132 4.29 3.68 13.14
CA MET A 132 3.64 4.57 12.16
C MET A 132 2.93 3.80 11.04
N TYR A 133 3.40 2.60 10.70
CA TYR A 133 2.81 1.76 9.65
C TYR A 133 1.46 1.14 10.04
N THR A 134 1.02 1.28 11.30
CA THR A 134 -0.37 0.97 11.70
C THR A 134 -1.36 1.98 11.14
N GLY A 135 -0.90 3.21 10.80
CA GLY A 135 -1.73 4.29 10.29
C GLY A 135 -2.56 3.93 9.07
N PRO A 136 -1.99 3.35 8.00
CA PRO A 136 -2.76 2.88 6.85
C PRO A 136 -3.87 1.90 7.24
N GLY A 137 -3.58 0.90 8.08
CA GLY A 137 -4.57 -0.06 8.55
C GLY A 137 -5.71 0.60 9.34
N ALA A 138 -5.38 1.49 10.27
CA ALA A 138 -6.38 2.27 11.01
C ALA A 138 -7.25 3.12 10.07
N GLY A 139 -6.64 3.75 9.06
CA GLY A 139 -7.37 4.52 8.06
C GLY A 139 -8.32 3.67 7.21
N ILE A 140 -7.92 2.45 6.84
CA ILE A 140 -8.76 1.48 6.13
C ILE A 140 -9.94 1.04 7.01
N VAL A 141 -9.70 0.76 8.30
CA VAL A 141 -10.78 0.39 9.24
C VAL A 141 -11.79 1.53 9.34
N VAL A 142 -11.34 2.74 9.61
CA VAL A 142 -12.22 3.91 9.77
C VAL A 142 -12.99 4.17 8.48
N SER A 143 -12.33 4.26 7.33
CA SER A 143 -13.02 4.51 6.05
C SER A 143 -14.01 3.39 5.71
N GLY A 144 -13.66 2.14 6.00
CA GLY A 144 -14.56 1.02 5.78
C GLY A 144 -15.81 1.04 6.65
N LEU A 145 -15.65 1.33 7.95
CA LEU A 145 -16.80 1.43 8.87
C LEU A 145 -17.74 2.59 8.51
N PHE A 146 -17.18 3.75 8.13
CA PHE A 146 -17.98 4.88 7.64
C PHE A 146 -18.74 4.51 6.36
N ALA A 147 -18.05 3.90 5.39
CA ALA A 147 -18.71 3.45 4.15
C ALA A 147 -19.80 2.40 4.43
N SER A 148 -19.56 1.44 5.33
CA SER A 148 -20.56 0.46 5.73
C SER A 148 -21.82 1.12 6.32
N ALA A 149 -21.64 2.12 7.20
CA ALA A 149 -22.77 2.85 7.76
C ALA A 149 -23.55 3.63 6.68
N MET A 150 -22.83 4.29 5.75
CA MET A 150 -23.46 5.05 4.66
C MET A 150 -24.27 4.14 3.73
N VAL A 151 -23.75 2.94 3.41
CA VAL A 151 -24.48 1.94 2.60
C VAL A 151 -25.77 1.52 3.32
N GLN A 152 -25.73 1.25 4.63
CA GLN A 152 -26.91 0.90 5.41
C GLN A 152 -27.96 2.03 5.46
N TRP A 153 -27.52 3.28 5.40
CA TRP A 153 -28.39 4.46 5.37
C TRP A 153 -28.81 4.86 3.95
N HIS A 154 -28.45 4.09 2.95
CA HIS A 154 -28.79 4.30 1.55
C HIS A 154 -28.29 5.66 1.00
N TRP A 155 -27.12 6.09 1.45
CA TRP A 155 -26.49 7.31 0.95
C TRP A 155 -25.93 7.10 -0.45
N HIS A 156 -25.88 8.20 -1.23
CA HIS A 156 -25.24 8.19 -2.53
C HIS A 156 -23.71 8.30 -2.43
N ALA A 157 -23.02 7.84 -3.46
CA ALA A 157 -21.56 7.90 -3.53
C ALA A 157 -21.02 9.35 -3.41
N VAL A 158 -21.77 10.33 -3.92
CA VAL A 158 -21.43 11.77 -3.82
C VAL A 158 -21.34 12.19 -2.34
N ASP A 159 -22.34 11.84 -1.53
CA ASP A 159 -22.37 12.18 -0.11
C ASP A 159 -21.19 11.57 0.64
N ALA A 160 -20.88 10.31 0.30
CA ALA A 160 -19.75 9.61 0.88
C ALA A 160 -18.39 10.26 0.53
N TRP A 161 -18.21 10.74 -0.70
CA TRP A 161 -17.01 11.49 -1.08
C TRP A 161 -16.90 12.81 -0.33
N LEU A 162 -18.02 13.54 -0.12
CA LEU A 162 -18.04 14.78 0.68
C LEU A 162 -17.67 14.50 2.14
N VAL A 163 -18.22 13.46 2.75
CA VAL A 163 -17.88 13.08 4.13
C VAL A 163 -16.40 12.69 4.26
N PHE A 164 -15.87 11.89 3.33
CA PHE A 164 -14.46 11.52 3.40
C PHE A 164 -13.52 12.70 3.15
N GLY A 165 -13.87 13.62 2.27
CA GLY A 165 -13.11 14.86 2.11
C GLY A 165 -13.14 15.73 3.37
N GLY A 166 -14.31 15.89 4.00
CA GLY A 166 -14.47 16.57 5.29
C GLY A 166 -13.66 15.89 6.40
N LEU A 167 -13.77 14.56 6.51
CA LEU A 167 -13.01 13.77 7.47
C LEU A 167 -11.49 13.92 7.26
N ALA A 168 -11.03 13.96 6.00
CA ALA A 168 -9.62 14.20 5.69
C ALA A 168 -9.16 15.57 6.22
N PHE A 169 -9.96 16.62 6.07
CA PHE A 169 -9.64 17.94 6.63
C PHE A 169 -9.64 17.97 8.16
N VAL A 170 -10.64 17.35 8.79
CA VAL A 170 -10.71 17.27 10.26
C VAL A 170 -9.49 16.55 10.82
N LEU A 171 -9.16 15.37 10.30
CA LEU A 171 -7.99 14.61 10.75
C LEU A 171 -6.67 15.34 10.41
N SER A 172 -6.60 16.04 9.30
CA SER A 172 -5.44 16.87 8.94
C SER A 172 -5.27 18.04 9.90
N ALA A 173 -6.35 18.71 10.28
CA ALA A 173 -6.31 19.79 11.27
C ALA A 173 -5.81 19.30 12.63
N LEU A 174 -6.22 18.11 13.07
CA LEU A 174 -5.75 17.52 14.33
C LEU A 174 -4.24 17.23 14.34
N VAL A 175 -3.66 16.84 13.20
CA VAL A 175 -2.22 16.57 13.13
C VAL A 175 -1.39 17.78 12.69
N TRP A 176 -2.04 18.86 12.28
CA TRP A 176 -1.38 20.05 11.74
C TRP A 176 -0.30 20.66 12.64
N PRO A 177 -0.52 20.80 13.96
CA PRO A 177 0.49 21.36 14.86
C PRO A 177 1.76 20.51 14.95
N THR A 178 1.63 19.18 14.76
CA THR A 178 2.76 18.25 14.83
C THR A 178 3.84 18.54 13.77
N PHE A 179 3.44 19.08 12.62
CA PHE A 179 4.33 19.45 11.52
C PHE A 179 4.62 20.97 11.53
N GLY A 180 4.83 21.58 12.71
CA GLY A 180 5.21 22.98 12.87
C GLY A 180 6.56 23.31 12.19
N ARG A 181 6.85 24.59 12.03
CA ARG A 181 8.16 25.09 11.58
C ARG A 181 9.21 24.79 12.66
N GLY A 182 9.71 23.60 12.69
CA GLY A 182 10.88 23.21 13.47
C GLY A 182 11.91 22.66 12.49
N GLU A 183 13.18 22.92 12.74
CA GLU A 183 14.35 22.59 11.94
C GLU A 183 14.10 21.41 10.96
N THR A 184 14.18 21.68 9.68
CA THR A 184 14.22 20.64 8.66
C THR A 184 15.26 19.62 9.09
N PRO A 185 14.89 18.35 9.33
CA PRO A 185 15.89 17.33 9.49
C PRO A 185 16.61 17.32 8.14
N ARG A 186 17.86 17.78 8.13
CA ARG A 186 18.76 17.55 7.00
C ARG A 186 18.65 16.05 6.72
N PRO A 187 18.36 15.61 5.50
CA PRO A 187 18.34 14.18 5.20
C PRO A 187 19.59 13.65 5.86
N ALA A 188 19.46 12.69 6.77
CA ALA A 188 20.61 12.02 7.32
C ALA A 188 21.32 11.50 6.09
N ALA A 189 22.41 12.17 5.70
CA ALA A 189 23.35 11.64 4.75
C ALA A 189 23.54 10.23 5.25
N ALA A 190 23.23 9.23 4.42
CA ALA A 190 23.35 7.85 4.78
C ALA A 190 24.68 7.76 5.51
N SER A 191 24.63 7.62 6.84
CA SER A 191 25.82 7.55 7.67
C SER A 191 26.49 6.24 7.28
N GLY A 192 27.28 6.33 6.24
CA GLY A 192 28.27 5.36 5.83
C GLY A 192 29.39 5.37 6.87
N GLY A 193 29.07 4.89 8.05
CA GLY A 193 30.00 4.76 9.14
C GLY A 193 29.84 3.42 9.80
N GLY A 194 30.68 2.47 9.40
CA GLY A 194 30.90 1.23 10.13
C GLY A 194 30.12 0.03 9.59
N ALA A 195 30.60 -0.55 8.52
CA ALA A 195 30.64 -1.98 8.17
C ALA A 195 30.99 -2.15 6.68
N ALA A 196 32.10 -1.62 6.29
CA ALA A 196 32.68 -1.83 4.94
C ALA A 196 33.48 -3.12 4.86
N LEU A 197 33.07 -4.18 5.50
CA LEU A 197 33.81 -5.47 5.45
C LEU A 197 32.83 -6.64 5.52
N ALA A 198 31.96 -6.83 4.58
CA ALA A 198 31.40 -8.14 4.23
C ALA A 198 30.21 -7.97 3.29
N SER A 199 30.41 -7.70 2.05
CA SER A 199 29.34 -8.02 1.10
C SER A 199 29.69 -7.71 -0.35
N GLU A 200 30.77 -8.26 -0.87
CA GLU A 200 30.87 -8.49 -2.31
C GLU A 200 30.20 -9.81 -2.73
N ALA A 201 29.61 -10.54 -1.80
CA ALA A 201 29.09 -11.88 -2.03
C ALA A 201 27.72 -11.94 -2.72
N HIS A 202 26.94 -10.85 -2.73
CA HIS A 202 25.59 -10.85 -3.30
C HIS A 202 25.55 -10.08 -4.63
N GLY A 203 25.28 -10.80 -5.72
CA GLY A 203 25.23 -10.24 -7.06
C GLY A 203 24.04 -9.30 -7.28
N ALA A 204 24.14 -8.39 -8.26
CA ALA A 204 23.01 -7.54 -8.68
C ALA A 204 21.79 -8.38 -9.11
N VAL A 205 22.03 -9.61 -9.58
CA VAL A 205 21.03 -10.57 -10.00
C VAL A 205 20.12 -10.97 -8.82
N GLU A 206 20.69 -11.29 -7.64
CA GLU A 206 19.91 -11.66 -6.46
C GLU A 206 18.94 -10.54 -6.03
N VAL A 207 19.45 -9.29 -6.00
CA VAL A 207 18.62 -8.14 -5.65
C VAL A 207 17.58 -7.85 -6.73
N GLY A 208 17.90 -8.09 -8.00
CA GLY A 208 16.94 -8.03 -9.10
C GLY A 208 15.77 -8.99 -8.90
N PHE A 209 16.07 -10.25 -8.56
CA PHE A 209 15.04 -11.26 -8.23
C PHE A 209 14.19 -10.84 -7.02
N LEU A 210 14.81 -10.28 -5.98
CA LEU A 210 14.07 -9.77 -4.81
C LEU A 210 13.12 -8.63 -5.20
N CYS A 211 13.55 -7.69 -6.05
CA CYS A 211 12.69 -6.62 -6.53
C CYS A 211 11.52 -7.15 -7.38
N VAL A 212 11.76 -8.12 -8.25
CA VAL A 212 10.70 -8.76 -9.06
C VAL A 212 9.73 -9.50 -8.14
N ALA A 213 10.22 -10.31 -7.20
CA ALA A 213 9.39 -11.02 -6.24
C ALA A 213 8.51 -10.03 -5.46
N TYR A 214 9.09 -8.91 -4.99
CA TYR A 214 8.32 -7.88 -4.29
C TYR A 214 7.27 -7.21 -5.19
N GLY A 215 7.55 -7.03 -6.49
CA GLY A 215 6.58 -6.58 -7.48
C GLY A 215 5.37 -7.53 -7.61
N ILE A 216 5.61 -8.83 -7.53
CA ILE A 216 4.56 -9.86 -7.52
C ILE A 216 3.61 -9.71 -6.32
N ALA A 217 4.11 -9.33 -5.14
CA ALA A 217 3.23 -9.02 -4.01
C ALA A 217 2.31 -7.84 -4.32
N GLY A 218 2.87 -6.78 -4.94
CA GLY A 218 2.09 -5.63 -5.36
C GLY A 218 0.92 -6.00 -6.26
N PHE A 219 1.12 -6.93 -7.18
CA PHE A 219 0.08 -7.47 -8.05
C PHE A 219 -0.89 -8.39 -7.27
N GLY A 220 -0.37 -9.35 -6.52
CA GLY A 220 -1.19 -10.42 -5.93
C GLY A 220 -2.23 -9.91 -4.92
N TYR A 221 -1.86 -8.96 -4.05
CA TYR A 221 -2.83 -8.46 -3.08
C TYR A 221 -3.82 -7.46 -3.69
N ILE A 222 -3.38 -6.64 -4.70
CA ILE A 222 -4.17 -5.50 -5.17
C ILE A 222 -5.43 -5.90 -5.91
N VAL A 223 -5.39 -7.05 -6.61
CA VAL A 223 -6.54 -7.63 -7.29
C VAL A 223 -7.69 -7.83 -6.29
N THR A 224 -7.40 -8.50 -5.18
CA THR A 224 -8.39 -8.71 -4.13
C THR A 224 -8.73 -7.41 -3.41
N ALA A 225 -7.73 -6.65 -2.95
CA ALA A 225 -7.94 -5.45 -2.15
C ALA A 225 -8.73 -4.35 -2.89
N THR A 226 -8.60 -4.24 -4.22
CA THR A 226 -9.34 -3.22 -4.99
C THR A 226 -10.82 -3.56 -5.10
N PHE A 227 -11.15 -4.84 -5.29
CA PHE A 227 -12.52 -5.28 -5.62
C PHE A 227 -13.19 -6.07 -4.50
N LEU A 228 -12.57 -6.21 -3.32
CA LEU A 228 -13.07 -7.04 -2.22
C LEU A 228 -14.55 -6.82 -1.90
N PRO A 229 -15.07 -5.57 -1.74
CA PRO A 229 -16.50 -5.38 -1.46
C PRO A 229 -17.41 -5.78 -2.64
N VAL A 230 -16.93 -5.62 -3.88
CA VAL A 230 -17.67 -6.01 -5.10
C VAL A 230 -17.70 -7.52 -5.26
N ILE A 231 -16.53 -8.19 -5.05
CA ILE A 231 -16.40 -9.65 -5.07
C ILE A 231 -17.31 -10.28 -4.04
N ALA A 232 -17.33 -9.74 -2.83
CA ALA A 232 -18.19 -10.24 -1.74
C ALA A 232 -19.68 -10.13 -2.08
N ARG A 233 -20.10 -9.00 -2.67
CA ARG A 233 -21.50 -8.82 -3.13
C ARG A 233 -21.87 -9.76 -4.26
N ALA A 234 -20.96 -10.03 -5.18
CA ALA A 234 -21.22 -10.99 -6.26
C ALA A 234 -21.33 -12.43 -5.74
N ALA A 235 -20.61 -12.78 -4.68
CA ALA A 235 -20.60 -14.12 -4.10
C ALA A 235 -21.72 -14.36 -3.09
N LEU A 236 -22.15 -13.34 -2.35
CA LEU A 236 -23.11 -13.43 -1.24
C LEU A 236 -24.20 -12.33 -1.34
N PRO A 237 -25.04 -12.34 -2.38
CA PRO A 237 -26.04 -11.30 -2.57
C PRO A 237 -27.01 -11.21 -1.39
N GLY A 238 -27.34 -9.98 -0.97
CA GLY A 238 -28.33 -9.69 0.07
C GLY A 238 -27.85 -9.76 1.51
N SER A 239 -26.57 -10.05 1.78
CA SER A 239 -26.05 -10.04 3.14
C SER A 239 -25.69 -8.62 3.60
N PRO A 240 -26.12 -8.18 4.80
CA PRO A 240 -25.79 -6.86 5.35
C PRO A 240 -24.34 -6.75 5.85
N TRP A 241 -23.62 -7.86 5.96
CA TRP A 241 -22.28 -7.93 6.52
C TRP A 241 -21.14 -7.72 5.49
N LEU A 242 -21.49 -7.58 4.21
CA LEU A 242 -20.50 -7.56 3.10
C LEU A 242 -19.53 -6.38 3.19
N ASP A 243 -19.99 -5.26 3.72
CA ASP A 243 -19.20 -4.04 3.83
C ASP A 243 -18.13 -4.11 4.94
N LEU A 244 -18.25 -5.09 5.86
CA LEU A 244 -17.29 -5.28 6.95
C LEU A 244 -16.00 -6.00 6.53
N PHE A 245 -15.97 -6.65 5.37
CA PHE A 245 -14.74 -7.33 4.92
C PHE A 245 -13.59 -6.36 4.67
N TRP A 246 -13.89 -5.15 4.23
CA TRP A 246 -12.88 -4.11 4.07
C TRP A 246 -12.31 -3.61 5.40
N PRO A 247 -13.09 -3.25 6.42
CA PRO A 247 -12.59 -2.99 7.78
C PRO A 247 -11.79 -4.16 8.37
N ILE A 248 -12.21 -5.42 8.15
CA ILE A 248 -11.50 -6.62 8.61
C ILE A 248 -10.12 -6.71 7.94
N PHE A 249 -10.02 -6.46 6.63
CA PHE A 249 -8.74 -6.35 5.94
C PHE A 249 -7.87 -5.26 6.57
N GLY A 250 -8.43 -4.06 6.82
CA GLY A 250 -7.73 -2.96 7.48
C GLY A 250 -7.25 -3.31 8.88
N PHE A 251 -8.04 -4.05 9.65
CA PHE A 251 -7.65 -4.55 10.96
C PHE A 251 -6.49 -5.54 10.87
N GLY A 252 -6.50 -6.43 9.86
CA GLY A 252 -5.36 -7.29 9.54
C GLY A 252 -4.10 -6.49 9.26
N VAL A 253 -4.19 -5.45 8.43
CA VAL A 253 -3.07 -4.53 8.12
C VAL A 253 -2.53 -3.86 9.38
N PHE A 254 -3.42 -3.39 10.26
CA PHE A 254 -3.06 -2.77 11.53
C PHE A 254 -2.30 -3.74 12.44
N CYS A 255 -2.86 -4.92 12.68
CA CYS A 255 -2.25 -5.97 13.51
C CYS A 255 -0.92 -6.43 12.93
N GLY A 256 -0.85 -6.65 11.63
CA GLY A 256 0.37 -7.08 10.95
C GLY A 256 1.50 -6.06 11.05
N ALA A 257 1.18 -4.78 10.91
CA ALA A 257 2.16 -3.70 11.12
C ALA A 257 2.69 -3.69 12.55
N LEU A 258 1.80 -3.85 13.53
CA LEU A 258 2.17 -3.89 14.95
C LEU A 258 3.06 -5.10 15.27
N ILE A 259 2.70 -6.29 14.78
CA ILE A 259 3.49 -7.51 14.94
C ILE A 259 4.87 -7.33 14.29
N ALA A 260 4.91 -6.90 13.02
CA ALA A 260 6.17 -6.71 12.28
C ALA A 260 7.11 -5.72 12.99
N SER A 261 6.56 -4.65 13.59
CA SER A 261 7.36 -3.66 14.34
C SER A 261 8.00 -4.23 15.63
N ARG A 262 7.47 -5.33 16.17
CA ARG A 262 7.98 -5.99 17.38
C ARG A 262 8.91 -7.17 17.09
N LEU A 263 8.89 -7.69 15.87
CA LEU A 263 9.74 -8.83 15.49
C LEU A 263 11.19 -8.37 15.31
N ARG A 264 12.07 -8.88 16.20
CA ARG A 264 13.51 -8.75 16.05
C ARG A 264 14.03 -10.00 15.32
N VAL A 265 14.23 -9.89 14.02
CA VAL A 265 14.69 -11.01 13.20
C VAL A 265 16.16 -10.83 12.87
N SER A 266 16.99 -11.75 13.36
CA SER A 266 18.42 -11.82 13.08
C SER A 266 18.76 -12.76 11.90
N GLY A 267 17.76 -13.43 11.33
CA GLY A 267 17.91 -14.43 10.27
C GLY A 267 17.65 -13.90 8.86
N ASP A 268 17.48 -14.83 7.94
CA ASP A 268 17.14 -14.57 6.55
C ASP A 268 15.68 -14.12 6.42
N LEU A 269 15.45 -12.89 6.00
CA LEU A 269 14.12 -12.30 5.89
C LEU A 269 13.31 -12.87 4.72
N ARG A 270 13.98 -13.52 3.76
CA ARG A 270 13.31 -14.17 2.60
C ARG A 270 12.35 -15.26 3.03
N LEU A 271 12.63 -15.95 4.14
CA LEU A 271 11.69 -16.93 4.70
C LEU A 271 10.40 -16.29 5.24
N LEU A 272 10.53 -15.14 5.92
CA LEU A 272 9.37 -14.37 6.39
C LEU A 272 8.56 -13.79 5.23
N LEU A 273 9.26 -13.33 4.18
CA LEU A 273 8.62 -12.85 2.95
C LEU A 273 7.83 -13.99 2.28
N ALA A 274 8.42 -15.17 2.11
CA ALA A 274 7.72 -16.35 1.58
C ALA A 274 6.49 -16.70 2.45
N GLY A 275 6.63 -16.70 3.77
CA GLY A 275 5.54 -16.94 4.72
C GLY A 275 4.40 -15.92 4.56
N GLY A 276 4.72 -14.63 4.42
CA GLY A 276 3.74 -13.57 4.16
C GLY A 276 2.94 -13.79 2.87
N TYR A 277 3.62 -14.24 1.81
CA TYR A 277 2.96 -14.55 0.53
C TYR A 277 2.06 -15.78 0.63
N PHE A 278 2.49 -16.82 1.33
CA PHE A 278 1.64 -17.99 1.60
C PHE A 278 0.40 -17.62 2.40
N ILE A 279 0.53 -16.74 3.41
CA ILE A 279 -0.61 -16.25 4.19
C ILE A 279 -1.59 -15.46 3.30
N GLN A 280 -1.09 -14.58 2.41
CA GLN A 280 -1.96 -13.86 1.47
C GLN A 280 -2.62 -14.79 0.47
N ALA A 281 -1.89 -15.75 -0.09
CA ALA A 281 -2.43 -16.75 -1.01
C ALA A 281 -3.49 -17.62 -0.31
N ALA A 282 -3.25 -18.04 0.93
CA ALA A 282 -4.24 -18.76 1.74
C ALA A 282 -5.49 -17.92 1.99
N GLY A 283 -5.34 -16.61 2.25
CA GLY A 283 -6.48 -15.70 2.39
C GLY A 283 -7.36 -15.66 1.15
N ILE A 284 -6.76 -15.60 -0.05
CA ILE A 284 -7.49 -15.69 -1.32
C ILE A 284 -8.13 -17.06 -1.50
N ALA A 285 -7.40 -18.13 -1.21
CA ALA A 285 -7.87 -19.50 -1.32
C ALA A 285 -9.11 -19.77 -0.46
N VAL A 286 -9.11 -19.30 0.79
CA VAL A 286 -10.25 -19.44 1.71
C VAL A 286 -11.50 -18.77 1.13
N GLY A 287 -11.38 -17.56 0.58
CA GLY A 287 -12.49 -16.87 -0.08
C GLY A 287 -13.01 -17.58 -1.33
N LEU A 288 -12.12 -18.25 -2.09
CA LEU A 288 -12.48 -18.99 -3.30
C LEU A 288 -13.18 -20.34 -2.98
N TRP A 289 -12.69 -21.07 -1.99
CA TRP A 289 -13.18 -22.42 -1.68
C TRP A 289 -14.36 -22.42 -0.69
N SER A 290 -14.46 -21.39 0.12
CA SER A 290 -15.56 -21.22 1.06
C SER A 290 -16.19 -19.82 0.88
N PRO A 291 -16.99 -19.63 -0.17
CA PRO A 291 -17.69 -18.36 -0.42
C PRO A 291 -18.82 -18.16 0.60
N SER A 292 -18.41 -17.89 1.85
CA SER A 292 -19.27 -17.66 3.01
C SER A 292 -18.82 -16.42 3.76
N LEU A 293 -19.65 -15.91 4.67
CA LEU A 293 -19.29 -14.76 5.52
C LEU A 293 -17.98 -15.03 6.30
N ALA A 294 -17.86 -16.23 6.88
CA ALA A 294 -16.64 -16.62 7.59
C ALA A 294 -15.44 -16.72 6.66
N GLY A 295 -15.61 -17.32 5.47
CA GLY A 295 -14.56 -17.44 4.47
C GLY A 295 -14.03 -16.09 4.01
N PHE A 296 -14.90 -15.14 3.70
CA PHE A 296 -14.49 -13.77 3.32
C PHE A 296 -13.87 -12.99 4.49
N ALA A 297 -14.39 -13.16 5.71
CA ALA A 297 -13.81 -12.51 6.90
C ALA A 297 -12.39 -13.01 7.18
N ILE A 298 -12.20 -14.33 7.23
CA ILE A 298 -10.88 -14.96 7.42
C ILE A 298 -9.95 -14.59 6.26
N GLY A 299 -10.42 -14.68 5.02
CA GLY A 299 -9.67 -14.33 3.83
C GLY A 299 -9.18 -12.87 3.86
N SER A 300 -10.06 -11.94 4.24
CA SER A 300 -9.73 -10.51 4.38
C SER A 300 -8.68 -10.27 5.46
N LEU A 301 -8.82 -10.92 6.61
CA LEU A 301 -7.84 -10.83 7.70
C LEU A 301 -6.47 -11.36 7.27
N LEU A 302 -6.43 -12.56 6.66
CA LEU A 302 -5.19 -13.19 6.20
C LEU A 302 -4.53 -12.39 5.07
N LEU A 303 -5.30 -11.77 4.17
CA LEU A 303 -4.76 -10.90 3.14
C LEU A 303 -4.13 -9.64 3.72
N GLY A 304 -4.77 -9.04 4.73
CA GLY A 304 -4.32 -7.81 5.38
C GLY A 304 -3.10 -8.01 6.27
N LEU A 305 -3.05 -9.10 7.02
CA LEU A 305 -2.06 -9.33 8.07
C LEU A 305 -0.60 -9.18 7.59
N PRO A 306 -0.14 -9.77 6.48
CA PRO A 306 1.24 -9.62 6.03
C PRO A 306 1.49 -8.37 5.16
N PHE A 307 0.46 -7.59 4.83
CA PHE A 307 0.53 -6.50 3.85
C PHE A 307 1.69 -5.52 4.12
N THR A 308 1.71 -4.91 5.30
CA THR A 308 2.79 -3.97 5.68
C THR A 308 4.06 -4.69 6.10
N ALA A 309 3.95 -5.90 6.64
CA ALA A 309 5.10 -6.73 7.02
C ALA A 309 5.95 -7.11 5.81
N ILE A 310 5.34 -7.48 4.68
CA ILE A 310 6.04 -7.77 3.42
C ILE A 310 6.86 -6.55 2.98
N THR A 311 6.27 -5.35 2.99
CA THR A 311 6.99 -4.12 2.64
C THR A 311 8.16 -3.87 3.59
N PHE A 312 7.93 -3.99 4.89
CA PHE A 312 8.94 -3.76 5.92
C PHE A 312 10.13 -4.72 5.77
N PHE A 313 9.87 -6.01 5.64
CA PHE A 313 10.94 -7.02 5.51
C PHE A 313 11.64 -6.94 4.15
N ALA A 314 10.94 -6.66 3.06
CA ALA A 314 11.55 -6.50 1.75
C ALA A 314 12.55 -5.33 1.74
N MET A 315 12.16 -4.18 2.32
CA MET A 315 13.08 -3.03 2.41
C MET A 315 14.27 -3.29 3.32
N GLN A 316 14.08 -4.04 4.41
CA GLN A 316 15.20 -4.46 5.26
C GLN A 316 16.15 -5.42 4.54
N GLU A 317 15.61 -6.36 3.77
CA GLU A 317 16.41 -7.33 3.02
C GLU A 317 17.23 -6.64 1.93
N VAL A 318 16.66 -5.68 1.20
CA VAL A 318 17.38 -4.84 0.23
C VAL A 318 18.55 -4.11 0.91
N ARG A 319 18.30 -3.48 2.07
CA ARG A 319 19.37 -2.80 2.83
C ARG A 319 20.46 -3.75 3.28
N ARG A 320 20.10 -4.97 3.66
CA ARG A 320 21.06 -5.99 4.11
C ARG A 320 21.95 -6.47 2.96
N LEU A 321 21.35 -6.73 1.79
CA LEU A 321 22.06 -7.26 0.63
C LEU A 321 22.95 -6.20 -0.05
N ARG A 322 22.52 -4.94 -0.06
CA ARG A 322 23.21 -3.84 -0.76
C ARG A 322 23.22 -2.55 0.08
N PRO A 323 23.94 -2.51 1.19
CA PRO A 323 23.95 -1.35 2.08
C PRO A 323 24.45 -0.07 1.38
N ALA A 324 25.48 -0.17 0.52
CA ALA A 324 26.04 0.97 -0.21
C ALA A 324 25.08 1.54 -1.28
N LEU A 325 24.19 0.73 -1.86
CA LEU A 325 23.24 1.10 -2.91
C LEU A 325 21.79 0.92 -2.45
N ALA A 326 21.56 0.87 -1.14
CA ALA A 326 20.26 0.57 -0.56
C ALA A 326 19.15 1.49 -1.09
N ALA A 327 19.39 2.79 -1.15
CA ALA A 327 18.41 3.76 -1.63
C ALA A 327 17.95 3.48 -3.07
N SER A 328 18.88 3.18 -3.97
CA SER A 328 18.58 2.89 -5.38
C SER A 328 17.79 1.60 -5.53
N PHE A 329 18.15 0.53 -4.84
CA PHE A 329 17.45 -0.75 -4.91
C PHE A 329 16.12 -0.74 -4.16
N MET A 330 15.98 0.02 -3.08
CA MET A 330 14.68 0.26 -2.44
C MET A 330 13.73 1.04 -3.37
N GLY A 331 14.25 2.03 -4.11
CA GLY A 331 13.52 2.73 -5.15
C GLY A 331 13.06 1.79 -6.26
N LEU A 332 13.94 0.91 -6.76
CA LEU A 332 13.61 -0.11 -7.76
C LEU A 332 12.55 -1.08 -7.25
N ALA A 333 12.70 -1.59 -6.03
CA ALA A 333 11.71 -2.48 -5.42
C ALA A 333 10.34 -1.80 -5.31
N THR A 334 10.31 -0.53 -4.86
CA THR A 334 9.07 0.26 -4.79
C THR A 334 8.45 0.46 -6.17
N ALA A 335 9.24 0.71 -7.19
CA ALA A 335 8.77 0.83 -8.57
C ALA A 335 8.16 -0.49 -9.07
N MET A 336 8.83 -1.62 -8.85
CA MET A 336 8.31 -2.95 -9.22
C MET A 336 7.00 -3.27 -8.51
N TYR A 337 6.90 -2.94 -7.21
CA TYR A 337 5.66 -3.09 -6.46
C TYR A 337 4.53 -2.23 -7.03
N GLY A 338 4.84 -0.97 -7.37
CA GLY A 338 3.90 -0.05 -8.02
C GLY A 338 3.44 -0.55 -9.38
N ILE A 339 4.34 -1.10 -10.20
CA ILE A 339 3.98 -1.72 -11.49
C ILE A 339 2.99 -2.89 -11.27
N GLY A 340 3.26 -3.76 -10.29
CA GLY A 340 2.35 -4.84 -9.94
C GLY A 340 0.95 -4.33 -9.59
N GLN A 341 0.85 -3.27 -8.81
CA GLN A 341 -0.43 -2.64 -8.47
C GLN A 341 -1.14 -2.03 -9.67
N ILE A 342 -0.41 -1.39 -10.58
CA ILE A 342 -0.99 -0.74 -11.77
C ILE A 342 -1.57 -1.79 -12.73
N VAL A 343 -0.92 -2.92 -12.87
CA VAL A 343 -1.33 -4.00 -13.80
C VAL A 343 -2.53 -4.79 -13.28
N GLY A 344 -2.70 -4.88 -11.95
CA GLY A 344 -3.77 -5.69 -11.34
C GLY A 344 -5.18 -5.36 -11.83
N PRO A 345 -5.68 -4.13 -11.61
CA PRO A 345 -7.06 -3.80 -11.97
C PRO A 345 -7.39 -3.91 -13.47
N PRO A 346 -6.53 -3.49 -14.43
CA PRO A 346 -6.77 -3.72 -15.86
C PRO A 346 -6.87 -5.19 -16.22
N LEU A 347 -6.08 -6.07 -15.58
CA LEU A 347 -6.21 -7.51 -15.79
C LEU A 347 -7.59 -8.00 -15.33
N VAL A 348 -8.09 -7.53 -14.17
CA VAL A 348 -9.46 -7.86 -13.72
C VAL A 348 -10.48 -7.42 -14.76
N ALA A 349 -10.37 -6.19 -15.28
CA ALA A 349 -11.27 -5.70 -16.32
C ALA A 349 -11.22 -6.56 -17.59
N LEU A 350 -10.03 -7.01 -18.00
CA LEU A 350 -9.85 -7.89 -19.14
C LEU A 350 -10.53 -9.24 -18.91
N LEU A 351 -10.31 -9.85 -17.74
CA LEU A 351 -10.90 -11.15 -17.40
C LEU A 351 -12.42 -11.07 -17.26
N LEU A 352 -12.96 -9.98 -16.73
CA LEU A 352 -14.40 -9.73 -16.65
C LEU A 352 -15.03 -9.67 -18.06
N ARG A 353 -14.37 -8.98 -19.02
CA ARG A 353 -14.86 -8.88 -20.40
C ARG A 353 -14.89 -10.24 -21.15
N HIS A 354 -14.00 -11.17 -20.80
CA HIS A 354 -13.88 -12.48 -21.43
C HIS A 354 -14.48 -13.61 -20.59
N SER A 355 -15.37 -13.28 -19.65
CA SER A 355 -16.04 -14.26 -18.80
C SER A 355 -17.54 -14.19 -18.98
N ASP A 356 -18.20 -15.35 -18.88
CA ASP A 356 -19.65 -15.51 -19.08
C ASP A 356 -20.47 -14.79 -17.99
N SER A 357 -19.84 -14.51 -16.84
CA SER A 357 -20.47 -13.78 -15.74
C SER A 357 -19.43 -13.00 -14.94
N PRO A 358 -19.82 -11.92 -14.24
CA PRO A 358 -18.91 -11.19 -13.34
C PRO A 358 -18.30 -12.09 -12.26
N GLY A 359 -19.06 -13.04 -11.70
CA GLY A 359 -18.55 -14.00 -10.72
C GLY A 359 -17.43 -14.88 -11.26
N ALA A 360 -17.58 -15.40 -12.49
CA ALA A 360 -16.55 -16.20 -13.15
C ALA A 360 -15.29 -15.36 -13.42
N GLY A 361 -15.46 -14.10 -13.84
CA GLY A 361 -14.34 -13.18 -14.06
C GLY A 361 -13.57 -12.87 -12.79
N PHE A 362 -14.24 -12.61 -11.68
CA PHE A 362 -13.60 -12.42 -10.39
C PHE A 362 -12.90 -13.69 -9.89
N THR A 363 -13.53 -14.86 -10.03
CA THR A 363 -12.92 -16.15 -9.66
C THR A 363 -11.60 -16.36 -10.40
N ARG A 364 -11.56 -16.15 -11.72
CA ARG A 364 -10.35 -16.25 -12.53
C ARG A 364 -9.29 -15.23 -12.08
N SER A 365 -9.71 -13.99 -11.78
CA SER A 365 -8.82 -12.93 -11.30
C SER A 365 -8.15 -13.30 -9.98
N LEU A 366 -8.92 -13.85 -9.05
CA LEU A 366 -8.42 -14.31 -7.75
C LEU A 366 -7.47 -15.51 -7.90
N GLN A 367 -7.78 -16.44 -8.79
CA GLN A 367 -6.90 -17.58 -9.10
C GLN A 367 -5.55 -17.11 -9.65
N VAL A 368 -5.53 -16.14 -10.56
CA VAL A 368 -4.30 -15.56 -11.11
C VAL A 368 -3.52 -14.84 -10.01
N ALA A 369 -4.19 -14.07 -9.16
CA ALA A 369 -3.56 -13.37 -8.03
C ALA A 369 -2.94 -14.37 -7.02
N MET A 370 -3.67 -15.43 -6.69
CA MET A 370 -3.18 -16.51 -5.81
C MET A 370 -1.97 -17.22 -6.43
N ALA A 371 -2.04 -17.58 -7.70
CA ALA A 371 -0.93 -18.23 -8.41
C ALA A 371 0.32 -17.35 -8.44
N ALA A 372 0.16 -16.04 -8.68
CA ALA A 372 1.25 -15.08 -8.64
C ALA A 372 1.90 -15.02 -7.24
N LEU A 373 1.11 -14.94 -6.15
CA LEU A 373 1.64 -14.96 -4.78
C LEU A 373 2.39 -16.27 -4.49
N LEU A 374 1.85 -17.42 -4.89
CA LEU A 374 2.53 -18.70 -4.73
C LEU A 374 3.85 -18.75 -5.52
N ALA A 375 3.86 -18.25 -6.75
CA ALA A 375 5.08 -18.14 -7.55
C ALA A 375 6.11 -17.22 -6.87
N GLY A 376 5.69 -16.08 -6.33
CA GLY A 376 6.56 -15.18 -5.55
C GLY A 376 7.12 -15.84 -4.28
N ALA A 377 6.29 -16.60 -3.55
CA ALA A 377 6.75 -17.37 -2.39
C ALA A 377 7.80 -18.42 -2.77
N LEU A 378 7.54 -19.19 -3.84
CA LEU A 378 8.47 -20.18 -4.36
C LEU A 378 9.78 -19.52 -4.85
N MET A 379 9.70 -18.33 -5.41
CA MET A 379 10.87 -17.56 -5.82
C MET A 379 11.75 -17.19 -4.62
N TYR A 380 11.18 -16.75 -3.49
CA TYR A 380 11.94 -16.51 -2.26
C TYR A 380 12.56 -17.80 -1.70
N LEU A 381 11.80 -18.92 -1.70
CA LEU A 381 12.33 -20.22 -1.26
C LEU A 381 13.46 -20.72 -2.16
N TRP A 382 13.35 -20.51 -3.47
CA TRP A 382 14.44 -20.80 -4.41
C TRP A 382 15.66 -19.91 -4.16
N MET A 383 15.47 -18.61 -3.91
CA MET A 383 16.56 -17.69 -3.56
C MET A 383 17.32 -18.10 -2.30
N LEU A 384 16.64 -18.69 -1.30
CA LEU A 384 17.30 -19.23 -0.10
C LEU A 384 18.31 -20.33 -0.43
N ARG A 385 18.02 -21.14 -1.46
CA ARG A 385 18.91 -22.23 -1.91
C ARG A 385 19.98 -21.74 -2.87
N ALA A 386 19.62 -20.83 -3.80
CA ALA A 386 20.53 -20.30 -4.81
C ALA A 386 21.61 -19.38 -4.22
N TRP A 387 21.24 -18.61 -3.20
CA TRP A 387 22.12 -17.66 -2.51
C TRP A 387 22.02 -17.83 -0.98
N PRO A 388 22.52 -18.93 -0.42
CA PRO A 388 22.44 -19.19 1.02
C PRO A 388 23.27 -18.14 1.81
N MET A 389 22.71 -17.64 2.91
CA MET A 389 23.46 -16.79 3.82
C MET A 389 24.63 -17.56 4.42
N ARG A 390 25.84 -17.09 4.22
CA ARG A 390 26.99 -17.60 4.96
C ARG A 390 26.85 -17.19 6.42
N ARG A 391 26.70 -18.15 7.31
CA ARG A 391 26.85 -17.93 8.75
C ARG A 391 28.30 -17.51 8.95
N VAL A 392 28.55 -16.26 9.33
CA VAL A 392 29.85 -15.87 9.86
C VAL A 392 29.98 -16.64 11.17
N ALA A 393 30.85 -17.65 11.20
CA ALA A 393 31.21 -18.30 12.43
C ALA A 393 31.86 -17.23 13.33
N VAL A 394 31.18 -16.88 14.42
CA VAL A 394 31.77 -16.07 15.47
C VAL A 394 32.79 -16.98 16.14
N SER A 395 34.06 -16.81 15.80
CA SER A 395 35.20 -17.39 16.48
C SER A 395 35.48 -16.64 17.78
#